data_d2e52b8a13feb22bdf9013ca74c8d224
#
_entry.id   d2e52b8a13feb22bdf9013ca74c8d224
#
_cell.length_a   1.000
_cell.length_b   1.000
_cell.length_c   1.000
_cell.angle_alpha   90.00
_cell.angle_beta   90.00
_cell.angle_gamma   90.00
#
_symmetry.space_group_name_H-M   'P 1'
#
loop_
_entity.id
_entity.type
_entity.pdbx_description
1 polymer ?
#
loop_
_entity_poly.entity_id
_entity_poly.type
_entity_poly.pdbx_seq_one_letter_code
_entity_poly.pdbx_strand_id
1 'polypeptide(L)'
;MLYMLIHAIDESRDVDDERWAQIDAALSAWLDETAAARVELHGSRLRPTSDATTVKFRDGETILVDGPFTETKEQVVGYDLLSCESLDEALAWAARHPTATLGSIEVRALHDAPSRTVLPDQVPTTTRYMMLVCVPEDVELSDDEAARIGPATDAWVRDVDARGVRLFGSQLAPVQGARTARVVDGDVLLVDGPFAETKELIAGFDILECADLDEALDVAARHPVARFGSLEVRPFW
;
A
#
# COMPACT_ATOMS: atom_id res chain seq x y z
N MET A 1 16.82 -0.04 -7.29
CA MET A 1 15.67 0.86 -7.03
C MET A 1 14.68 0.16 -6.13
N LEU A 2 13.82 0.92 -5.43
CA LEU A 2 12.78 0.33 -4.58
C LEU A 2 11.45 0.31 -5.31
N TYR A 3 10.74 -0.80 -5.15
CA TYR A 3 9.42 -1.03 -5.72
C TYR A 3 8.47 -1.52 -4.65
N MET A 4 7.23 -1.08 -4.72
CA MET A 4 6.11 -1.64 -3.98
C MET A 4 5.33 -2.55 -4.90
N LEU A 5 5.11 -3.76 -4.46
CA LEU A 5 4.13 -4.69 -5.00
C LEU A 5 2.84 -4.48 -4.22
N ILE A 6 1.78 -4.05 -4.87
CA ILE A 6 0.45 -3.86 -4.27
C ILE A 6 -0.38 -5.07 -4.67
N HIS A 7 -0.75 -5.89 -3.70
CA HIS A 7 -1.51 -7.12 -3.93
C HIS A 7 -2.99 -6.82 -3.90
N ALA A 8 -3.71 -7.19 -4.95
CA ALA A 8 -5.14 -6.99 -5.04
C ALA A 8 -5.85 -8.29 -5.42
N ILE A 9 -6.91 -8.64 -4.68
CA ILE A 9 -7.75 -9.81 -4.95
C ILE A 9 -9.24 -9.45 -4.83
N ASP A 10 -10.08 -10.27 -5.42
CA ASP A 10 -11.52 -10.25 -5.18
C ASP A 10 -11.81 -10.96 -3.84
N GLU A 11 -12.04 -10.19 -2.77
CA GLU A 11 -12.32 -10.72 -1.42
C GLU A 11 -13.65 -11.50 -1.34
N SER A 12 -14.56 -11.33 -2.31
CA SER A 12 -15.81 -12.08 -2.37
C SER A 12 -15.63 -13.48 -2.93
N ARG A 13 -14.45 -13.78 -3.48
CA ARG A 13 -14.15 -15.08 -4.09
C ARG A 13 -13.98 -16.14 -3.01
N ASP A 14 -14.76 -17.18 -3.10
CA ASP A 14 -14.60 -18.36 -2.25
C ASP A 14 -13.35 -19.15 -2.66
N VAL A 15 -12.42 -19.31 -1.73
CA VAL A 15 -11.16 -20.06 -1.91
C VAL A 15 -11.13 -21.11 -0.82
N ASP A 16 -11.15 -22.38 -1.21
CA ASP A 16 -11.16 -23.51 -0.26
C ASP A 16 -9.83 -23.65 0.51
N ASP A 17 -9.87 -24.40 1.60
CA ASP A 17 -8.74 -24.61 2.50
C ASP A 17 -7.54 -25.27 1.80
N GLU A 18 -7.79 -26.16 0.84
CA GLU A 18 -6.72 -26.82 0.07
C GLU A 18 -5.97 -25.80 -0.79
N ARG A 19 -6.71 -24.92 -1.45
CA ARG A 19 -6.12 -23.85 -2.27
C ARG A 19 -5.36 -22.85 -1.41
N TRP A 20 -5.89 -22.49 -0.23
CA TRP A 20 -5.16 -21.64 0.73
C TRP A 20 -3.85 -22.29 1.18
N ALA A 21 -3.85 -23.57 1.52
CA ALA A 21 -2.64 -24.28 1.90
C ALA A 21 -1.58 -24.30 0.76
N GLN A 22 -2.02 -24.43 -0.50
CA GLN A 22 -1.12 -24.34 -1.65
C GLN A 22 -0.51 -22.95 -1.80
N ILE A 23 -1.31 -21.90 -1.59
CA ILE A 23 -0.87 -20.50 -1.64
C ILE A 23 0.14 -20.20 -0.54
N ASP A 24 -0.12 -20.64 0.69
CA ASP A 24 0.78 -20.45 1.83
C ASP A 24 2.13 -21.17 1.61
N ALA A 25 2.09 -22.39 1.08
CA ALA A 25 3.31 -23.11 0.72
C ALA A 25 4.11 -22.41 -0.40
N ALA A 26 3.41 -21.90 -1.43
CA ALA A 26 4.04 -21.16 -2.51
C ALA A 26 4.60 -19.81 -2.03
N LEU A 27 3.90 -19.13 -1.10
CA LEU A 27 4.38 -17.89 -0.49
C LEU A 27 5.65 -18.15 0.32
N SER A 28 5.69 -19.20 1.13
CA SER A 28 6.90 -19.57 1.89
C SER A 28 8.09 -19.80 0.96
N ALA A 29 7.90 -20.52 -0.16
CA ALA A 29 8.95 -20.72 -1.15
C ALA A 29 9.42 -19.42 -1.82
N TRP A 30 8.46 -18.52 -2.14
CA TRP A 30 8.77 -17.21 -2.73
C TRP A 30 9.57 -16.34 -1.76
N LEU A 31 9.20 -16.32 -0.47
CA LEU A 31 9.94 -15.60 0.59
C LEU A 31 11.37 -16.13 0.74
N ASP A 32 11.57 -17.46 0.72
CA ASP A 32 12.90 -18.06 0.79
C ASP A 32 13.77 -17.64 -0.41
N GLU A 33 13.19 -17.61 -1.62
CA GLU A 33 13.89 -17.22 -2.84
C GLU A 33 14.24 -15.73 -2.85
N THR A 34 13.32 -14.84 -2.45
CA THR A 34 13.56 -13.39 -2.37
C THR A 34 14.59 -13.05 -1.30
N ALA A 35 14.55 -13.75 -0.16
CA ALA A 35 15.56 -13.62 0.90
C ALA A 35 16.96 -14.08 0.41
N ALA A 36 17.04 -15.22 -0.30
CA ALA A 36 18.28 -15.70 -0.88
C ALA A 36 18.85 -14.72 -1.91
N ALA A 37 17.99 -14.13 -2.73
CA ALA A 37 18.34 -13.07 -3.69
C ALA A 37 18.59 -11.72 -3.04
N ARG A 38 18.19 -11.51 -1.77
CA ARG A 38 18.28 -10.25 -1.00
C ARG A 38 17.50 -9.10 -1.66
N VAL A 39 16.37 -9.41 -2.26
CA VAL A 39 15.53 -8.42 -2.94
C VAL A 39 14.36 -7.97 -2.08
N GLU A 40 13.77 -8.83 -1.25
CA GLU A 40 12.71 -8.46 -0.34
C GLU A 40 13.24 -7.69 0.88
N LEU A 41 12.56 -6.60 1.21
CA LEU A 41 12.89 -5.77 2.37
C LEU A 41 11.83 -5.90 3.47
N HIS A 42 10.57 -5.97 3.08
CA HIS A 42 9.42 -6.10 3.98
C HIS A 42 8.16 -6.42 3.19
N GLY A 43 7.30 -7.26 3.73
CA GLY A 43 5.97 -7.55 3.21
C GLY A 43 4.98 -7.82 4.34
N SER A 44 3.71 -7.58 4.10
CA SER A 44 2.65 -7.91 5.05
C SER A 44 1.29 -8.04 4.39
N ARG A 45 0.46 -8.90 4.97
CA ARG A 45 -0.97 -8.97 4.67
C ARG A 45 -1.70 -7.90 5.46
N LEU A 46 -2.72 -7.31 4.81
CA LEU A 46 -3.68 -6.42 5.46
C LEU A 46 -4.91 -7.21 5.89
N ARG A 47 -5.56 -6.78 6.95
CA ARG A 47 -6.86 -7.31 7.33
C ARG A 47 -7.91 -7.00 6.25
N PRO A 48 -9.05 -7.71 6.20
CA PRO A 48 -10.08 -7.49 5.19
C PRO A 48 -10.53 -6.03 5.09
N THR A 49 -11.08 -5.64 3.94
CA THR A 49 -11.61 -4.27 3.73
C THR A 49 -12.71 -3.87 4.70
N SER A 50 -13.41 -4.84 5.32
CA SER A 50 -14.34 -4.58 6.42
C SER A 50 -13.68 -3.95 7.66
N ASP A 51 -12.37 -4.10 7.81
CA ASP A 51 -11.58 -3.52 8.92
C ASP A 51 -10.88 -2.22 8.49
N ALA A 52 -11.13 -1.75 7.28
CA ALA A 52 -10.62 -0.47 6.79
C ALA A 52 -11.44 0.69 7.32
N THR A 53 -10.78 1.83 7.55
CA THR A 53 -11.44 3.11 7.77
C THR A 53 -10.81 4.14 6.86
N THR A 54 -11.63 4.84 6.10
CA THR A 54 -11.20 5.92 5.21
C THR A 54 -11.42 7.28 5.86
N VAL A 55 -10.36 8.07 5.93
CA VAL A 55 -10.34 9.41 6.54
C VAL A 55 -10.31 10.47 5.44
N LYS A 56 -11.19 11.47 5.55
CA LYS A 56 -11.24 12.66 4.69
C LYS A 56 -11.37 13.90 5.59
N PHE A 57 -10.90 15.05 5.12
CA PHE A 57 -11.11 16.32 5.80
C PHE A 57 -11.82 17.29 4.85
N ARG A 58 -13.06 17.67 5.18
CA ARG A 58 -13.90 18.53 4.35
C ARG A 58 -14.62 19.55 5.24
N ASP A 59 -14.72 20.77 4.76
CA ASP A 59 -15.48 21.85 5.42
C ASP A 59 -15.06 22.12 6.89
N GLY A 60 -13.78 21.84 7.19
CA GLY A 60 -13.24 22.03 8.55
C GLY A 60 -13.44 20.85 9.50
N GLU A 61 -14.02 19.75 9.02
CA GLU A 61 -14.33 18.56 9.80
C GLU A 61 -13.64 17.30 9.26
N THR A 62 -13.27 16.41 10.18
CA THR A 62 -12.80 15.08 9.85
C THR A 62 -14.00 14.17 9.60
N ILE A 63 -14.03 13.52 8.43
CA ILE A 63 -15.05 12.54 8.05
C ILE A 63 -14.40 11.18 8.10
N LEU A 64 -14.98 10.27 8.86
CA LEU A 64 -14.60 8.85 8.91
C LEU A 64 -15.66 8.03 8.18
N VAL A 65 -15.20 7.17 7.28
CA VAL A 65 -16.07 6.27 6.50
C VAL A 65 -15.56 4.85 6.71
N ASP A 66 -16.43 3.96 7.17
CA ASP A 66 -16.11 2.54 7.28
C ASP A 66 -15.90 1.96 5.87
N GLY A 67 -14.84 1.18 5.72
CA GLY A 67 -14.49 0.56 4.45
C GLY A 67 -13.34 1.23 3.70
N PRO A 68 -12.98 0.68 2.51
CA PRO A 68 -11.86 1.13 1.71
C PRO A 68 -12.13 2.46 1.00
N PHE A 69 -11.07 3.12 0.52
CA PHE A 69 -11.15 4.39 -0.21
C PHE A 69 -11.95 4.28 -1.53
N THR A 70 -12.02 3.09 -2.10
CA THR A 70 -12.77 2.77 -3.32
C THR A 70 -13.34 1.37 -3.28
N GLU A 71 -14.55 1.21 -3.81
CA GLU A 71 -15.19 -0.10 -3.99
C GLU A 71 -14.90 -0.60 -5.41
N THR A 72 -13.90 -1.47 -5.52
CA THR A 72 -13.55 -2.17 -6.77
C THR A 72 -13.74 -3.67 -6.58
N LYS A 73 -13.79 -4.41 -7.68
CA LYS A 73 -13.90 -5.86 -7.63
C LYS A 73 -12.70 -6.50 -6.93
N GLU A 74 -11.50 -5.99 -7.23
CA GLU A 74 -10.27 -6.38 -6.53
C GLU A 74 -9.91 -5.31 -5.51
N GLN A 75 -9.57 -5.72 -4.31
CA GLN A 75 -9.23 -4.88 -3.18
C GLN A 75 -7.78 -5.13 -2.75
N VAL A 76 -7.10 -4.11 -2.29
CA VAL A 76 -5.74 -4.25 -1.75
C VAL A 76 -5.78 -5.16 -0.52
N VAL A 77 -4.98 -6.22 -0.50
CA VAL A 77 -4.94 -7.21 0.59
C VAL A 77 -3.55 -7.37 1.20
N GLY A 78 -2.56 -6.69 0.66
CA GLY A 78 -1.19 -6.78 1.14
C GLY A 78 -0.23 -6.04 0.23
N TYR A 79 1.03 -6.10 0.60
CA TYR A 79 2.12 -5.50 -0.17
C TYR A 79 3.45 -6.21 0.12
N ASP A 80 4.40 -6.04 -0.81
CA ASP A 80 5.82 -6.28 -0.57
C ASP A 80 6.64 -5.08 -1.04
N LEU A 81 7.76 -4.83 -0.38
CA LEU A 81 8.77 -3.87 -0.77
C LEU A 81 10.00 -4.62 -1.26
N LEU A 82 10.38 -4.37 -2.51
CA LEU A 82 11.52 -5.01 -3.14
C LEU A 82 12.60 -4.01 -3.51
N SER A 83 13.86 -4.44 -3.35
CA SER A 83 15.03 -3.74 -3.89
C SER A 83 15.50 -4.47 -5.16
N CYS A 84 15.12 -3.98 -6.33
CA CYS A 84 15.43 -4.56 -7.61
C CYS A 84 16.28 -3.62 -8.47
N GLU A 85 17.03 -4.17 -9.42
CA GLU A 85 17.84 -3.39 -10.36
C GLU A 85 16.98 -2.65 -11.38
N SER A 86 15.84 -3.25 -11.77
CA SER A 86 14.92 -2.72 -12.79
C SER A 86 13.45 -3.04 -12.48
N LEU A 87 12.55 -2.35 -13.19
CA LEU A 87 11.11 -2.66 -13.18
C LEU A 87 10.83 -4.08 -13.70
N ASP A 88 11.56 -4.53 -14.72
CA ASP A 88 11.39 -5.86 -15.29
C ASP A 88 11.74 -6.95 -14.27
N GLU A 89 12.77 -6.75 -13.45
CA GLU A 89 13.09 -7.65 -12.35
C GLU A 89 11.98 -7.66 -11.29
N ALA A 90 11.47 -6.49 -10.88
CA ALA A 90 10.36 -6.41 -9.93
C ALA A 90 9.09 -7.09 -10.46
N LEU A 91 8.79 -6.95 -11.77
CA LEU A 91 7.68 -7.65 -12.43
C LEU A 91 7.88 -9.16 -12.48
N ALA A 92 9.11 -9.63 -12.71
CA ALA A 92 9.43 -11.05 -12.66
C ALA A 92 9.19 -11.66 -11.28
N TRP A 93 9.48 -10.92 -10.20
CA TRP A 93 9.15 -11.33 -8.83
C TRP A 93 7.65 -11.28 -8.58
N ALA A 94 6.95 -10.22 -9.01
CA ALA A 94 5.51 -10.10 -8.89
C ALA A 94 4.76 -11.24 -9.59
N ALA A 95 5.17 -11.60 -10.81
CA ALA A 95 4.55 -12.70 -11.57
C ALA A 95 4.72 -14.08 -10.92
N ARG A 96 5.75 -14.27 -10.08
CA ARG A 96 6.00 -15.51 -9.33
C ARG A 96 5.34 -15.53 -7.96
N HIS A 97 4.88 -14.38 -7.46
CA HIS A 97 4.19 -14.30 -6.19
C HIS A 97 2.82 -15.00 -6.28
N PRO A 98 2.45 -15.87 -5.31
CA PRO A 98 1.23 -16.68 -5.41
C PRO A 98 -0.05 -15.87 -5.52
N THR A 99 -0.12 -14.67 -4.95
CA THR A 99 -1.29 -13.77 -5.09
C THR A 99 -1.60 -13.44 -6.56
N ALA A 100 -0.61 -13.44 -7.47
CA ALA A 100 -0.86 -13.22 -8.89
C ALA A 100 -1.79 -14.27 -9.52
N THR A 101 -1.95 -15.44 -8.89
CA THR A 101 -2.88 -16.50 -9.31
C THR A 101 -4.30 -16.32 -8.76
N LEU A 102 -4.49 -15.44 -7.79
CA LEU A 102 -5.79 -15.12 -7.18
C LEU A 102 -6.38 -13.81 -7.70
N GLY A 103 -5.52 -12.90 -8.07
CA GLY A 103 -5.88 -11.55 -8.50
C GLY A 103 -4.75 -10.89 -9.27
N SER A 104 -4.36 -9.71 -8.85
CA SER A 104 -3.32 -8.92 -9.51
C SER A 104 -2.30 -8.36 -8.54
N ILE A 105 -1.12 -8.07 -9.07
CA ILE A 105 -0.06 -7.38 -8.35
C ILE A 105 0.39 -6.17 -9.17
N GLU A 106 0.07 -4.99 -8.69
CA GLU A 106 0.57 -3.74 -9.26
C GLU A 106 1.98 -3.48 -8.73
N VAL A 107 2.89 -3.16 -9.65
CA VAL A 107 4.29 -2.80 -9.34
C VAL A 107 4.49 -1.31 -9.55
N ARG A 108 4.89 -0.62 -8.50
CA ARG A 108 5.17 0.82 -8.51
C ARG A 108 6.54 1.12 -7.93
N ALA A 109 7.30 1.95 -8.61
CA ALA A 109 8.55 2.46 -8.04
C ALA A 109 8.25 3.43 -6.88
N LEU A 110 9.09 3.40 -5.86
CA LEU A 110 9.09 4.42 -4.81
C LEU A 110 9.80 5.67 -5.33
N HIS A 111 9.26 6.85 -4.99
CA HIS A 111 9.86 8.13 -5.38
C HIS A 111 11.14 8.39 -4.60
N ASP A 112 11.12 8.10 -3.29
CA ASP A 112 12.24 8.36 -2.40
C ASP A 112 12.82 7.04 -1.86
N ALA A 113 14.14 7.01 -1.69
CA ALA A 113 14.77 5.94 -0.94
C ALA A 113 14.49 6.15 0.56
N PRO A 114 13.91 5.17 1.25
CA PRO A 114 13.61 5.30 2.67
C PRO A 114 14.86 5.43 3.51
N SER A 115 14.74 6.13 4.62
CA SER A 115 15.79 6.21 5.63
C SER A 115 16.00 4.89 6.39
N ARG A 116 15.03 3.98 6.32
CA ARG A 116 15.05 2.62 6.90
C ARG A 116 14.56 1.63 5.87
N THR A 117 15.24 0.49 5.78
CA THR A 117 14.88 -0.64 4.89
C THR A 117 14.35 -1.85 5.67
N VAL A 118 14.42 -1.81 6.99
CA VAL A 118 13.95 -2.88 7.88
C VAL A 118 13.07 -2.25 8.95
N LEU A 119 11.87 -2.79 9.11
CA LEU A 119 11.01 -2.37 10.21
C LEU A 119 11.52 -2.95 11.53
N PRO A 120 11.43 -2.20 12.65
CA PRO A 120 11.74 -2.73 13.98
C PRO A 120 10.75 -3.84 14.35
N ASP A 121 11.11 -4.64 15.37
CA ASP A 121 10.15 -5.57 15.98
C ASP A 121 8.93 -4.79 16.50
N GLN A 122 7.75 -5.38 16.31
CA GLN A 122 6.51 -4.75 16.79
C GLN A 122 6.48 -4.73 18.33
N VAL A 123 6.10 -3.60 18.89
CA VAL A 123 5.85 -3.49 20.34
C VAL A 123 4.57 -4.28 20.68
N PRO A 124 4.59 -5.19 21.69
CA PRO A 124 3.44 -6.06 21.97
C PRO A 124 2.12 -5.35 22.32
N THR A 125 2.20 -4.08 22.71
CA THR A 125 1.03 -3.24 23.09
C THR A 125 0.56 -2.32 22.00
N THR A 126 1.11 -2.43 20.79
CA THR A 126 0.79 -1.59 19.64
C THR A 126 0.23 -2.43 18.49
N THR A 127 -0.43 -1.77 17.56
CA THR A 127 -0.92 -2.35 16.30
C THR A 127 -0.28 -1.61 15.13
N ARG A 128 0.10 -2.36 14.10
CA ARG A 128 0.58 -1.79 12.85
C ARG A 128 -0.57 -1.58 11.88
N TYR A 129 -0.50 -0.46 11.19
CA TYR A 129 -1.48 -0.07 10.19
C TYR A 129 -0.76 0.31 8.89
N MET A 130 -1.35 -0.09 7.76
CA MET A 130 -1.10 0.55 6.49
C MET A 130 -1.98 1.78 6.39
N MET A 131 -1.41 2.92 6.06
CA MET A 131 -2.14 4.11 5.64
C MET A 131 -1.87 4.31 4.15
N LEU A 132 -2.86 4.05 3.29
CA LEU A 132 -2.79 4.34 1.88
C LEU A 132 -3.19 5.80 1.65
N VAL A 133 -2.32 6.54 0.97
CA VAL A 133 -2.56 7.94 0.60
C VAL A 133 -3.17 7.97 -0.78
N CYS A 134 -4.45 8.33 -0.88
CA CYS A 134 -5.21 8.29 -2.12
C CYS A 134 -5.58 9.70 -2.58
N VAL A 135 -5.42 9.95 -3.87
CA VAL A 135 -5.72 11.25 -4.49
C VAL A 135 -6.69 11.05 -5.67
N PRO A 136 -7.65 11.96 -5.90
CA PRO A 136 -8.46 11.92 -7.10
C PRO A 136 -7.59 12.02 -8.36
N GLU A 137 -7.94 11.26 -9.40
CA GLU A 137 -7.21 11.27 -10.67
C GLU A 137 -7.24 12.66 -11.32
N ASP A 138 -8.36 13.36 -11.16
CA ASP A 138 -8.65 14.67 -11.76
C ASP A 138 -8.54 15.82 -10.74
N VAL A 139 -7.71 15.65 -9.68
CA VAL A 139 -7.56 16.71 -8.68
C VAL A 139 -6.96 17.98 -9.30
N GLU A 140 -7.73 19.05 -9.29
CA GLU A 140 -7.29 20.38 -9.66
C GLU A 140 -6.87 21.15 -8.40
N LEU A 141 -5.58 21.43 -8.30
CA LEU A 141 -5.00 22.25 -7.24
C LEU A 141 -4.48 23.54 -7.87
N SER A 142 -4.74 24.67 -7.23
CA SER A 142 -4.08 25.93 -7.61
C SER A 142 -2.57 25.82 -7.38
N ASP A 143 -1.78 26.63 -8.09
CA ASP A 143 -0.32 26.67 -7.93
C ASP A 143 0.10 26.91 -6.48
N ASP A 144 -0.64 27.73 -5.75
CA ASP A 144 -0.40 28.03 -4.34
C ASP A 144 -0.69 26.81 -3.44
N GLU A 145 -1.74 26.03 -3.71
CA GLU A 145 -2.06 24.81 -2.97
C GLU A 145 -1.01 23.73 -3.26
N ALA A 146 -0.70 23.49 -4.52
CA ALA A 146 0.32 22.54 -4.93
C ALA A 146 1.68 22.85 -4.27
N ALA A 147 2.08 24.12 -4.25
CA ALA A 147 3.33 24.55 -3.62
C ALA A 147 3.37 24.33 -2.09
N ARG A 148 2.22 24.23 -1.42
CA ARG A 148 2.13 24.02 0.04
C ARG A 148 2.11 22.55 0.44
N ILE A 149 1.72 21.63 -0.45
CA ILE A 149 1.57 20.22 -0.10
C ILE A 149 2.89 19.60 0.33
N GLY A 150 3.96 19.76 -0.46
CA GLY A 150 5.28 19.21 -0.12
C GLY A 150 5.77 19.65 1.25
N PRO A 151 5.92 20.97 1.53
CA PRO A 151 6.33 21.46 2.84
C PRO A 151 5.42 21.03 3.99
N ALA A 152 4.10 20.91 3.76
CA ALA A 152 3.15 20.46 4.77
C ALA A 152 3.31 18.96 5.05
N THR A 153 3.55 18.15 4.01
CA THR A 153 3.84 16.72 4.15
C THR A 153 5.15 16.51 4.90
N ASP A 154 6.21 17.26 4.57
CA ASP A 154 7.48 17.20 5.29
C ASP A 154 7.31 17.57 6.78
N ALA A 155 6.45 18.54 7.09
CA ALA A 155 6.17 18.92 8.47
C ALA A 155 5.41 17.81 9.21
N TRP A 156 4.42 17.20 8.57
CA TRP A 156 3.69 16.05 9.10
C TRP A 156 4.62 14.87 9.33
N VAL A 157 5.47 14.51 8.37
CA VAL A 157 6.46 13.42 8.50
C VAL A 157 7.37 13.66 9.70
N ARG A 158 7.91 14.88 9.86
CA ARG A 158 8.76 15.20 11.01
C ARG A 158 8.04 15.05 12.36
N ASP A 159 6.77 15.43 12.43
CA ASP A 159 5.95 15.29 13.65
C ASP A 159 5.75 13.82 14.00
N VAL A 160 5.28 13.01 13.05
CA VAL A 160 4.97 11.60 13.30
C VAL A 160 6.22 10.74 13.50
N ASP A 161 7.35 11.07 12.85
CA ASP A 161 8.65 10.43 13.09
C ASP A 161 9.17 10.78 14.50
N ALA A 162 9.03 12.04 14.94
CA ALA A 162 9.44 12.46 16.29
C ALA A 162 8.61 11.78 17.39
N ARG A 163 7.36 11.47 17.12
CA ARG A 163 6.46 10.71 18.01
C ARG A 163 6.75 9.20 17.96
N GLY A 164 7.51 8.71 17.00
CA GLY A 164 7.81 7.30 16.80
C GLY A 164 6.64 6.46 16.27
N VAL A 165 5.57 7.12 15.77
CA VAL A 165 4.38 6.42 15.26
C VAL A 165 4.51 6.04 13.78
N ARG A 166 5.33 6.72 13.00
CA ARG A 166 5.61 6.37 11.61
C ARG A 166 6.87 5.52 11.55
N LEU A 167 6.75 4.31 11.03
CA LEU A 167 7.89 3.41 10.86
C LEU A 167 8.57 3.61 9.50
N PHE A 168 7.75 3.81 8.46
CA PHE A 168 8.19 3.89 7.08
C PHE A 168 7.08 4.49 6.22
N GLY A 169 7.43 5.11 5.11
CA GLY A 169 6.47 5.56 4.10
C GLY A 169 7.18 6.21 2.93
N SER A 170 6.52 6.24 1.80
CA SER A 170 7.03 6.84 0.57
C SER A 170 5.89 7.30 -0.34
N GLN A 171 6.17 8.32 -1.10
CA GLN A 171 5.40 8.62 -2.29
C GLN A 171 5.69 7.54 -3.35
N LEU A 172 4.68 7.14 -4.10
CA LEU A 172 4.83 6.25 -5.24
C LEU A 172 5.04 7.06 -6.52
N ALA A 173 5.79 6.50 -7.46
CA ALA A 173 5.91 7.07 -8.79
C ALA A 173 4.53 7.20 -9.46
N PRO A 174 4.35 8.14 -10.40
CA PRO A 174 3.07 8.33 -11.09
C PRO A 174 2.46 7.04 -11.63
N VAL A 175 1.13 6.92 -11.56
CA VAL A 175 0.38 5.71 -11.98
C VAL A 175 0.60 5.33 -13.44
N GLN A 176 0.96 6.30 -14.30
CA GLN A 176 1.31 6.06 -15.71
C GLN A 176 2.53 5.13 -15.88
N GLY A 177 3.37 5.02 -14.84
CA GLY A 177 4.48 4.08 -14.79
C GLY A 177 4.15 2.75 -14.10
N ALA A 178 2.92 2.57 -13.64
CA ALA A 178 2.47 1.32 -13.04
C ALA A 178 2.45 0.19 -14.06
N ARG A 179 2.73 -1.02 -13.59
CA ARG A 179 2.58 -2.27 -14.34
C ARG A 179 1.91 -3.29 -13.44
N THR A 180 1.02 -4.07 -14.00
CA THR A 180 0.28 -5.08 -13.24
C THR A 180 0.58 -6.47 -13.79
N ALA A 181 0.96 -7.38 -12.88
CA ALA A 181 1.17 -8.79 -13.18
C ALA A 181 -0.04 -9.62 -12.71
N ARG A 182 -0.46 -10.58 -13.52
CA ARG A 182 -1.46 -11.60 -13.22
C ARG A 182 -1.01 -12.95 -13.77
N VAL A 183 -1.52 -14.03 -13.19
CA VAL A 183 -1.36 -15.38 -13.75
C VAL A 183 -2.76 -15.95 -14.03
N VAL A 184 -3.04 -16.23 -15.31
CA VAL A 184 -4.32 -16.78 -15.76
C VAL A 184 -4.04 -18.06 -16.52
N ASP A 185 -4.63 -19.17 -16.09
CA ASP A 185 -4.46 -20.51 -16.70
C ASP A 185 -2.98 -20.93 -16.81
N GLY A 186 -2.13 -20.45 -15.90
CA GLY A 186 -0.68 -20.71 -15.88
C GLY A 186 0.17 -19.76 -16.71
N ASP A 187 -0.44 -18.87 -17.48
CA ASP A 187 0.25 -17.87 -18.30
C ASP A 187 0.39 -16.55 -17.52
N VAL A 188 1.57 -15.94 -17.59
CA VAL A 188 1.85 -14.62 -17.02
C VAL A 188 1.33 -13.55 -17.98
N LEU A 189 0.43 -12.70 -17.46
CA LEU A 189 -0.06 -11.52 -18.15
C LEU A 189 0.52 -10.27 -17.49
N LEU A 190 1.21 -9.45 -18.26
CA LEU A 190 1.68 -8.12 -17.86
C LEU A 190 0.85 -7.04 -18.55
N VAL A 191 0.28 -6.14 -17.77
CA VAL A 191 -0.59 -5.07 -18.26
C VAL A 191 -0.01 -3.72 -17.85
N ASP A 192 -0.06 -2.75 -18.77
CA ASP A 192 0.28 -1.36 -18.47
C ASP A 192 -0.82 -0.73 -17.61
N GLY A 193 -0.44 -0.05 -16.54
CA GLY A 193 -1.36 0.64 -15.66
C GLY A 193 -1.61 -0.07 -14.32
N PRO A 194 -2.49 0.51 -13.50
CA PRO A 194 -2.83 0.01 -12.17
C PRO A 194 -3.71 -1.26 -12.23
N PHE A 195 -3.85 -1.94 -11.08
CA PHE A 195 -4.68 -3.14 -10.96
C PHE A 195 -6.17 -2.87 -11.19
N ALA A 196 -6.63 -1.65 -10.95
CA ALA A 196 -7.99 -1.20 -11.20
C ALA A 196 -8.01 0.26 -11.68
N GLU A 197 -8.94 0.57 -12.59
CA GLU A 197 -9.25 1.95 -12.97
C GLU A 197 -10.20 2.54 -11.94
N THR A 198 -9.73 3.51 -11.17
CA THR A 198 -10.48 4.14 -10.07
C THR A 198 -10.40 5.65 -10.16
N LYS A 199 -11.40 6.33 -9.59
CA LYS A 199 -11.41 7.80 -9.51
C LYS A 199 -10.39 8.35 -8.50
N GLU A 200 -9.97 7.54 -7.54
CA GLU A 200 -8.92 7.86 -6.58
C GLU A 200 -7.75 6.89 -6.80
N LEU A 201 -6.54 7.41 -6.86
CA LEU A 201 -5.30 6.67 -7.15
C LEU A 201 -4.43 6.62 -5.90
N ILE A 202 -3.81 5.48 -5.63
CA ILE A 202 -2.82 5.36 -4.57
C ILE A 202 -1.58 6.17 -4.97
N ALA A 203 -1.32 7.28 -4.29
CA ALA A 203 -0.21 8.17 -4.54
C ALA A 203 0.98 7.92 -3.61
N GLY A 204 0.76 7.22 -2.49
CA GLY A 204 1.78 6.89 -1.52
C GLY A 204 1.21 6.02 -0.40
N PHE A 205 2.07 5.72 0.55
CA PHE A 205 1.69 4.94 1.72
C PHE A 205 2.58 5.27 2.91
N ASP A 206 2.07 5.01 4.10
CA ASP A 206 2.83 5.01 5.35
C ASP A 206 2.50 3.77 6.18
N ILE A 207 3.50 3.21 6.86
CA ILE A 207 3.34 2.17 7.85
C ILE A 207 3.42 2.84 9.21
N LEU A 208 2.31 2.75 9.94
CA LEU A 208 2.17 3.33 11.27
C LEU A 208 2.22 2.23 12.33
N GLU A 209 2.76 2.55 13.49
CA GLU A 209 2.67 1.73 14.70
C GLU A 209 2.04 2.58 15.80
N CYS A 210 0.79 2.31 16.13
CA CYS A 210 -0.04 3.11 17.04
C CYS A 210 -0.57 2.24 18.19
N ALA A 211 -0.96 2.87 19.28
CA ALA A 211 -1.56 2.18 20.41
C ALA A 211 -2.88 1.51 20.02
N ASP A 212 -3.68 2.20 19.20
CA ASP A 212 -4.99 1.73 18.72
C ASP A 212 -5.37 2.39 17.38
N LEU A 213 -6.58 2.06 16.89
CA LEU A 213 -7.12 2.62 15.65
C LEU A 213 -7.38 4.14 15.78
N ASP A 214 -7.84 4.60 16.94
CA ASP A 214 -8.16 6.01 17.13
C ASP A 214 -6.91 6.89 16.97
N GLU A 215 -5.76 6.45 17.49
CA GLU A 215 -4.48 7.13 17.26
C GLU A 215 -4.08 7.10 15.76
N ALA A 216 -4.25 5.98 15.08
CA ALA A 216 -3.93 5.89 13.65
C ALA A 216 -4.82 6.80 12.80
N LEU A 217 -6.11 6.91 13.13
CA LEU A 217 -7.05 7.80 12.46
C LEU A 217 -6.75 9.30 12.74
N ASP A 218 -6.32 9.64 13.96
CA ASP A 218 -5.87 11.01 14.29
C ASP A 218 -4.61 11.40 13.50
N VAL A 219 -3.67 10.46 13.35
CA VAL A 219 -2.48 10.64 12.51
C VAL A 219 -2.87 10.87 11.05
N ALA A 220 -3.77 10.04 10.51
CA ALA A 220 -4.26 10.16 9.13
C ALA A 220 -5.02 11.48 8.89
N ALA A 221 -5.88 11.91 9.84
CA ALA A 221 -6.67 13.13 9.71
C ALA A 221 -5.80 14.40 9.61
N ARG A 222 -4.59 14.36 10.14
CA ARG A 222 -3.61 15.47 10.06
C ARG A 222 -2.76 15.46 8.81
N HIS A 223 -2.80 14.39 8.03
CA HIS A 223 -2.05 14.32 6.78
C HIS A 223 -2.57 15.33 5.76
N PRO A 224 -1.71 16.12 5.08
CA PRO A 224 -2.15 17.19 4.16
C PRO A 224 -3.12 16.73 3.07
N VAL A 225 -2.94 15.51 2.55
CA VAL A 225 -3.78 14.94 1.50
C VAL A 225 -5.23 14.73 1.97
N ALA A 226 -5.51 14.56 3.26
CA ALA A 226 -6.88 14.43 3.77
C ALA A 226 -7.81 15.57 3.30
N ARG A 227 -7.24 16.75 2.99
CA ARG A 227 -7.99 17.96 2.57
C ARG A 227 -8.56 17.88 1.16
N PHE A 228 -7.97 17.08 0.27
CA PHE A 228 -8.39 16.96 -1.14
C PHE A 228 -8.47 15.52 -1.64
N GLY A 229 -7.88 14.58 -0.94
CA GLY A 229 -7.92 13.15 -1.18
C GLY A 229 -8.53 12.38 -0.02
N SER A 230 -8.08 11.15 0.16
CA SER A 230 -8.48 10.26 1.24
C SER A 230 -7.30 9.45 1.76
N LEU A 231 -7.38 9.05 3.04
CA LEU A 231 -6.40 8.19 3.68
C LEU A 231 -7.13 6.92 4.14
N GLU A 232 -6.81 5.77 3.55
CA GLU A 232 -7.32 4.50 4.05
C GLU A 232 -6.37 3.96 5.10
N VAL A 233 -6.88 3.71 6.30
CA VAL A 233 -6.16 3.09 7.41
C VAL A 233 -6.64 1.67 7.58
N ARG A 234 -5.71 0.71 7.51
CA ARG A 234 -6.02 -0.71 7.62
C ARG A 234 -5.00 -1.44 8.48
N PRO A 235 -5.44 -2.23 9.48
CA PRO A 235 -4.53 -2.98 10.33
C PRO A 235 -3.82 -4.10 9.55
N PHE A 236 -2.61 -4.46 10.00
CA PHE A 236 -1.94 -5.68 9.60
C PHE A 236 -2.54 -6.89 10.33
N TRP A 237 -2.34 -8.09 9.73
CA TRP A 237 -2.64 -9.37 10.41
C TRP A 237 -1.68 -9.60 11.57
#